data_d53fd629cc0af60cebe2fb54f5ba1eb0
#
_entry.id   d53fd629cc0af60cebe2fb54f5ba1eb0
#
_cell.length_a   1.000
_cell.length_b   1.000
_cell.length_c   1.000
_cell.angle_alpha   90.00
_cell.angle_beta   90.00
_cell.angle_gamma   90.00
#
_symmetry.space_group_name_H-M   'P 1'
#
loop_
_entity.id
_entity.type
_entity.pdbx_description
1 polymer ?
#
loop_
_entity_poly.entity_id
_entity_poly.type
_entity_poly.pdbx_seq_one_letter_code
_entity_poly.pdbx_strand_id
1 'polypeptide(L)'
;LEMTVNQAIEFFEAYTGSQEKKIVKRLKPLQDVGLGYIKLGQTSSTLSGGENQRVKLAYYLGQEKQQPTLFVFDEPTTGLHFHDIKTLLKAFNALIDKGHTVVIIEHNMDVIKCADYLIDLGPEGGNAGGYLVCAGTPEEVALCPESYTGHYLKEKL
;
A
#
# COMPACT_ATOMS: atom_id res chain seq x y z
N LEU A 1 -16.09 21.01 -2.37
CA LEU A 1 -15.98 19.56 -2.68
C LEU A 1 -15.26 19.31 -4.03
N GLU A 2 -15.08 20.35 -4.85
CA GLU A 2 -14.36 20.26 -6.14
C GLU A 2 -12.83 20.20 -5.99
N MET A 3 -12.29 20.63 -4.86
CA MET A 3 -10.84 20.55 -4.58
C MET A 3 -10.39 19.10 -4.46
N THR A 4 -9.18 18.83 -4.94
CA THR A 4 -8.49 17.59 -4.60
C THR A 4 -7.99 17.62 -3.16
N VAL A 5 -7.59 16.46 -2.62
CA VAL A 5 -6.98 16.37 -1.29
C VAL A 5 -5.72 17.26 -1.20
N ASN A 6 -4.85 17.24 -2.22
CA ASN A 6 -3.65 18.10 -2.25
C ASN A 6 -4.01 19.59 -2.24
N GLN A 7 -4.94 20.01 -3.08
CA GLN A 7 -5.39 21.42 -3.12
C GLN A 7 -6.02 21.86 -1.80
N ALA A 8 -6.78 20.99 -1.14
CA ALA A 8 -7.36 21.29 0.16
C ALA A 8 -6.30 21.40 1.26
N ILE A 9 -5.30 20.51 1.28
CA ILE A 9 -4.19 20.60 2.21
C ILE A 9 -3.45 21.93 2.02
N GLU A 10 -3.04 22.27 0.80
CA GLU A 10 -2.35 23.51 0.47
C GLU A 10 -3.19 24.75 0.87
N PHE A 11 -4.47 24.74 0.59
CA PHE A 11 -5.38 25.81 0.97
C PHE A 11 -5.43 26.01 2.49
N PHE A 12 -5.61 24.93 3.28
CA PHE A 12 -5.74 25.05 4.72
C PHE A 12 -4.39 25.25 5.44
N GLU A 13 -3.27 24.82 4.86
CA GLU A 13 -1.92 25.10 5.40
C GLU A 13 -1.56 26.60 5.36
N ALA A 14 -2.18 27.37 4.47
CA ALA A 14 -2.00 28.82 4.42
C ALA A 14 -2.56 29.55 5.67
N TYR A 15 -3.35 28.88 6.50
CA TYR A 15 -3.98 29.42 7.68
C TYR A 15 -3.41 28.82 8.97
N THR A 16 -3.32 29.64 10.03
CA THR A 16 -2.71 29.24 11.31
C THR A 16 -3.72 28.79 12.37
N GLY A 17 -5.02 28.82 12.07
CA GLY A 17 -6.10 28.48 12.99
C GLY A 17 -6.08 27.00 13.45
N SER A 18 -6.69 26.73 14.60
CA SER A 18 -6.73 25.39 15.17
C SER A 18 -7.63 24.42 14.39
N GLN A 19 -8.67 24.92 13.74
CA GLN A 19 -9.58 24.11 12.93
C GLN A 19 -8.92 23.69 11.62
N GLU A 20 -8.23 24.60 10.96
CA GLU A 20 -7.49 24.36 9.72
C GLU A 20 -6.41 23.29 9.94
N LYS A 21 -5.66 23.40 11.02
CA LYS A 21 -4.67 22.36 11.41
C LYS A 21 -5.30 20.98 11.61
N LYS A 22 -6.50 20.91 12.19
CA LYS A 22 -7.24 19.65 12.36
C LYS A 22 -7.69 19.07 11.01
N ILE A 23 -8.12 19.94 10.07
CA ILE A 23 -8.51 19.51 8.72
C ILE A 23 -7.30 18.93 8.00
N VAL A 24 -6.17 19.66 7.98
CA VAL A 24 -4.91 19.18 7.38
C VAL A 24 -4.49 17.83 7.98
N LYS A 25 -4.49 17.71 9.32
CA LYS A 25 -4.15 16.45 10.00
C LYS A 25 -5.03 15.28 9.56
N ARG A 26 -6.30 15.51 9.24
CA ARG A 26 -7.22 14.47 8.76
C ARG A 26 -7.06 14.14 7.27
N LEU A 27 -6.63 15.10 6.46
CA LEU A 27 -6.41 14.90 5.02
C LEU A 27 -5.05 14.30 4.72
N LYS A 28 -4.04 14.58 5.54
CA LYS A 28 -2.65 14.13 5.34
C LYS A 28 -2.52 12.62 5.09
N PRO A 29 -3.18 11.74 5.84
CA PRO A 29 -3.11 10.30 5.56
C PRO A 29 -3.56 9.90 4.16
N LEU A 30 -4.52 10.62 3.55
CA LEU A 30 -4.93 10.37 2.16
C LEU A 30 -3.81 10.74 1.17
N GLN A 31 -3.09 11.82 1.42
CA GLN A 31 -1.91 12.19 0.64
C GLN A 31 -0.79 11.15 0.82
N ASP A 32 -0.58 10.69 2.06
CA ASP A 32 0.48 9.74 2.42
C ASP A 32 0.28 8.34 1.79
N VAL A 33 -0.92 8.02 1.34
CA VAL A 33 -1.22 6.78 0.59
C VAL A 33 -1.34 6.99 -0.93
N GLY A 34 -0.92 8.16 -1.44
CA GLY A 34 -0.95 8.48 -2.86
C GLY A 34 -2.33 8.84 -3.40
N LEU A 35 -3.28 9.24 -2.55
CA LEU A 35 -4.63 9.67 -2.95
C LEU A 35 -4.81 11.19 -2.99
N GLY A 36 -3.71 11.93 -3.09
CA GLY A 36 -3.73 13.39 -3.12
C GLY A 36 -4.51 14.01 -4.29
N TYR A 37 -4.68 13.28 -5.38
CA TYR A 37 -5.39 13.71 -6.58
C TYR A 37 -6.91 13.55 -6.50
N ILE A 38 -7.44 12.76 -5.55
CA ILE A 38 -8.88 12.49 -5.42
C ILE A 38 -9.59 13.75 -4.95
N LYS A 39 -10.74 14.06 -5.56
CA LYS A 39 -11.59 15.18 -5.13
C LYS A 39 -12.31 14.84 -3.81
N LEU A 40 -12.46 15.83 -2.93
CA LEU A 40 -13.16 15.66 -1.64
C LEU A 40 -14.64 15.25 -1.80
N GLY A 41 -15.25 15.60 -2.92
CA GLY A 41 -16.64 15.24 -3.25
C GLY A 41 -16.77 13.95 -4.07
N GLN A 42 -15.70 13.23 -4.34
CA GLN A 42 -15.74 12.01 -5.14
C GLN A 42 -16.48 10.90 -4.39
N THR A 43 -17.42 10.25 -5.05
CA THR A 43 -18.17 9.14 -4.46
C THR A 43 -17.35 7.87 -4.45
N SER A 44 -17.49 7.06 -3.40
CA SER A 44 -16.75 5.81 -3.27
C SER A 44 -17.02 4.81 -4.40
N SER A 45 -18.18 4.88 -5.03
CA SER A 45 -18.53 4.03 -6.19
C SER A 45 -17.72 4.31 -7.45
N THR A 46 -17.03 5.45 -7.53
CA THR A 46 -16.17 5.82 -8.66
C THR A 46 -14.68 5.49 -8.42
N LEU A 47 -14.37 5.03 -7.21
CA LEU A 47 -13.01 4.61 -6.87
C LEU A 47 -12.73 3.19 -7.38
N SER A 48 -11.52 2.96 -7.87
CA SER A 48 -11.03 1.63 -8.20
C SER A 48 -10.86 0.77 -6.91
N GLY A 49 -10.71 -0.54 -7.07
CA GLY A 49 -10.45 -1.44 -5.94
C GLY A 49 -9.22 -1.03 -5.13
N GLY A 50 -8.10 -0.74 -5.79
CA GLY A 50 -6.88 -0.28 -5.14
C GLY A 50 -7.05 1.09 -4.44
N GLU A 51 -7.78 2.04 -5.03
CA GLU A 51 -8.07 3.33 -4.38
C GLU A 51 -8.91 3.13 -3.11
N ASN A 52 -9.93 2.26 -3.15
CA ASN A 52 -10.73 1.94 -1.97
C ASN A 52 -9.90 1.30 -0.85
N GLN A 53 -8.95 0.42 -1.19
CA GLN A 53 -8.03 -0.17 -0.20
C GLN A 53 -7.14 0.93 0.42
N ARG A 54 -6.61 1.86 -0.39
CA ARG A 54 -5.79 2.97 0.10
C ARG A 54 -6.58 3.97 0.94
N VAL A 55 -7.86 4.21 0.67
CA VAL A 55 -8.72 5.01 1.57
C VAL A 55 -8.83 4.36 2.94
N LYS A 56 -9.03 3.03 3.00
CA LYS A 56 -9.05 2.29 4.27
C LYS A 56 -7.69 2.36 4.97
N LEU A 57 -6.58 2.21 4.24
CA LEU A 57 -5.23 2.36 4.77
C LEU A 57 -5.02 3.75 5.39
N ALA A 58 -5.42 4.83 4.68
CA ALA A 58 -5.33 6.19 5.19
C ALA A 58 -6.13 6.38 6.49
N TYR A 59 -7.32 5.77 6.60
CA TYR A 59 -8.10 5.81 7.83
C TYR A 59 -7.31 5.22 9.01
N TYR A 60 -6.71 4.05 8.84
CA TYR A 60 -5.93 3.41 9.90
C TYR A 60 -4.66 4.18 10.24
N LEU A 61 -3.95 4.73 9.25
CA LEU A 61 -2.79 5.58 9.48
C LEU A 61 -3.12 6.82 10.32
N GLY A 62 -4.30 7.39 10.13
CA GLY A 62 -4.78 8.57 10.87
C GLY A 62 -5.18 8.31 12.32
N GLN A 63 -5.27 7.04 12.76
CA GLN A 63 -5.62 6.70 14.14
C GLN A 63 -4.39 6.80 15.07
N GLU A 64 -4.57 7.40 16.25
CA GLU A 64 -3.47 7.60 17.21
C GLU A 64 -3.22 6.36 18.08
N LYS A 65 -4.25 5.57 18.37
CA LYS A 65 -4.17 4.37 19.21
C LYS A 65 -4.87 3.21 18.52
N GLN A 66 -4.15 2.13 18.30
CA GLN A 66 -4.71 0.89 17.74
C GLN A 66 -4.12 -0.32 18.45
N GLN A 67 -4.90 -1.40 18.48
CA GLN A 67 -4.38 -2.71 18.86
C GLN A 67 -3.64 -3.34 17.68
N PRO A 68 -2.65 -4.22 17.92
CA PRO A 68 -2.02 -4.99 16.85
C PRO A 68 -3.08 -5.64 15.95
N THR A 69 -2.99 -5.38 14.65
CA THR A 69 -4.00 -5.77 13.67
C THR A 69 -3.30 -6.41 12.47
N LEU A 70 -3.89 -7.45 11.90
CA LEU A 70 -3.47 -8.02 10.64
C LEU A 70 -4.19 -7.30 9.49
N PHE A 71 -3.42 -6.69 8.60
CA PHE A 71 -3.91 -6.10 7.36
C PHE A 71 -3.59 -7.01 6.18
N VAL A 72 -4.57 -7.26 5.33
CA VAL A 72 -4.39 -8.01 4.08
C VAL A 72 -4.78 -7.08 2.93
N PHE A 73 -3.86 -6.87 2.00
CA PHE A 73 -4.06 -6.08 0.78
C PHE A 73 -3.94 -6.98 -0.44
N ASP A 74 -4.88 -6.83 -1.37
CA ASP A 74 -4.93 -7.56 -2.61
C ASP A 74 -4.66 -6.61 -3.78
N GLU A 75 -3.53 -6.77 -4.46
CA GLU A 75 -3.04 -5.93 -5.56
C GLU A 75 -3.16 -4.41 -5.30
N PRO A 76 -2.66 -3.88 -4.16
CA PRO A 76 -2.84 -2.48 -3.80
C PRO A 76 -2.13 -1.50 -4.74
N THR A 77 -1.20 -1.98 -5.59
CA THR A 77 -0.49 -1.14 -6.58
C THR A 77 -1.23 -0.99 -7.90
N THR A 78 -2.37 -1.65 -8.09
CA THR A 78 -3.16 -1.55 -9.32
C THR A 78 -3.49 -0.09 -9.65
N GLY A 79 -3.12 0.35 -10.86
CA GLY A 79 -3.33 1.70 -11.36
C GLY A 79 -2.35 2.76 -10.82
N LEU A 80 -1.30 2.37 -10.07
CA LEU A 80 -0.28 3.28 -9.58
C LEU A 80 0.88 3.45 -10.57
N HIS A 81 1.39 4.68 -10.66
CA HIS A 81 2.70 4.95 -11.26
C HIS A 81 3.83 4.58 -10.29
N PHE A 82 5.02 4.34 -10.82
CA PHE A 82 6.20 3.95 -10.04
C PHE A 82 6.49 4.87 -8.82
N HIS A 83 6.28 6.17 -8.99
CA HIS A 83 6.49 7.13 -7.89
C HIS A 83 5.50 6.92 -6.74
N ASP A 84 4.26 6.56 -7.05
CA ASP A 84 3.20 6.35 -6.07
C ASP A 84 3.39 5.04 -5.29
N ILE A 85 4.00 4.02 -5.91
CA ILE A 85 4.38 2.76 -5.25
C ILE A 85 5.32 3.04 -4.08
N LYS A 86 6.31 3.92 -4.25
CA LYS A 86 7.22 4.30 -3.17
C LYS A 86 6.48 4.97 -2.00
N THR A 87 5.46 5.78 -2.31
CA THR A 87 4.62 6.42 -1.30
C THR A 87 3.78 5.39 -0.55
N LEU A 88 3.21 4.41 -1.26
CA LEU A 88 2.44 3.32 -0.67
C LEU A 88 3.30 2.42 0.24
N LEU A 89 4.53 2.09 -0.17
CA LEU A 89 5.47 1.33 0.66
C LEU A 89 5.80 2.03 1.98
N LYS A 90 5.96 3.36 1.97
CA LYS A 90 6.13 4.14 3.21
C LYS A 90 4.91 4.04 4.12
N ALA A 91 3.70 4.00 3.55
CA ALA A 91 2.47 3.85 4.31
C ALA A 91 2.37 2.46 4.97
N PHE A 92 2.79 1.39 4.28
CA PHE A 92 2.86 0.05 4.86
C PHE A 92 3.89 -0.01 6.00
N ASN A 93 5.07 0.53 5.80
CA ASN A 93 6.09 0.61 6.86
C ASN A 93 5.57 1.37 8.08
N ALA A 94 4.82 2.46 7.89
CA ALA A 94 4.21 3.19 8.99
C ALA A 94 3.16 2.38 9.78
N LEU A 95 2.48 1.40 9.17
CA LEU A 95 1.64 0.43 9.89
C LEU A 95 2.50 -0.57 10.68
N ILE A 96 3.57 -1.08 10.07
CA ILE A 96 4.50 -2.03 10.72
C ILE A 96 5.15 -1.38 11.93
N ASP A 97 5.61 -0.13 11.81
CA ASP A 97 6.21 0.66 12.90
C ASP A 97 5.23 0.89 14.07
N LYS A 98 3.92 0.87 13.80
CA LYS A 98 2.87 0.91 14.83
C LYS A 98 2.58 -0.46 15.47
N GLY A 99 3.29 -1.52 15.09
CA GLY A 99 3.14 -2.88 15.62
C GLY A 99 2.05 -3.70 14.94
N HIS A 100 1.64 -3.33 13.73
CA HIS A 100 0.71 -4.12 12.92
C HIS A 100 1.45 -5.13 12.04
N THR A 101 0.73 -6.16 11.57
CA THR A 101 1.19 -7.11 10.57
C THR A 101 0.55 -6.79 9.23
N VAL A 102 1.36 -6.75 8.17
CA VAL A 102 0.89 -6.44 6.81
C VAL A 102 1.17 -7.63 5.90
N VAL A 103 0.14 -8.16 5.27
CA VAL A 103 0.23 -9.19 4.21
C VAL A 103 -0.23 -8.53 2.91
N ILE A 104 0.56 -8.70 1.85
CA ILE A 104 0.30 -8.09 0.55
C ILE A 104 0.32 -9.19 -0.50
N ILE A 105 -0.75 -9.33 -1.27
CA ILE A 105 -0.80 -10.15 -2.47
C ILE A 105 -0.42 -9.24 -3.63
N GLU A 106 0.68 -9.55 -4.30
CA GLU A 106 1.25 -8.66 -5.32
C GLU A 106 2.00 -9.41 -6.42
N HIS A 107 2.07 -8.77 -7.59
CA HIS A 107 2.86 -9.20 -8.75
C HIS A 107 3.94 -8.19 -9.13
N ASN A 108 3.94 -7.02 -8.49
CA ASN A 108 4.91 -5.96 -8.74
C ASN A 108 6.24 -6.24 -8.03
N MET A 109 7.29 -6.52 -8.82
CA MET A 109 8.62 -6.85 -8.29
C MET A 109 9.23 -5.75 -7.43
N ASP A 110 8.90 -4.47 -7.68
CA ASP A 110 9.41 -3.35 -6.87
C ASP A 110 8.76 -3.29 -5.47
N VAL A 111 7.62 -3.95 -5.29
CA VAL A 111 7.01 -4.18 -3.96
C VAL A 111 7.54 -5.47 -3.36
N ILE A 112 7.55 -6.57 -4.13
CA ILE A 112 7.95 -7.90 -3.67
C ILE A 112 9.37 -7.89 -3.08
N LYS A 113 10.32 -7.22 -3.74
CA LYS A 113 11.71 -7.10 -3.24
C LYS A 113 11.85 -6.34 -1.92
N CYS A 114 10.82 -5.58 -1.51
CA CYS A 114 10.81 -4.80 -0.27
C CYS A 114 10.16 -5.54 0.90
N ALA A 115 9.69 -6.76 0.70
CA ALA A 115 9.08 -7.55 1.75
C ALA A 115 10.14 -8.10 2.73
N ASP A 116 9.77 -8.27 4.00
CA ASP A 116 10.60 -8.95 4.99
C ASP A 116 10.57 -10.47 4.77
N TYR A 117 9.45 -10.98 4.26
CA TYR A 117 9.23 -12.40 4.03
C TYR A 117 8.27 -12.63 2.87
N LEU A 118 8.58 -13.58 2.00
CA LEU A 118 7.79 -13.97 0.85
C LEU A 118 7.22 -15.37 1.03
N ILE A 119 6.02 -15.56 0.51
CA ILE A 119 5.37 -16.87 0.36
C ILE A 119 5.01 -16.99 -1.12
N ASP A 120 5.77 -17.80 -1.87
CA ASP A 120 5.55 -18.00 -3.30
C ASP A 120 4.63 -19.19 -3.54
N LEU A 121 3.50 -18.94 -4.19
CA LEU A 121 2.49 -19.94 -4.52
C LEU A 121 2.46 -20.19 -6.03
N GLY A 122 2.49 -21.45 -6.41
CA GLY A 122 2.49 -21.80 -7.82
C GLY A 122 2.50 -23.32 -8.06
N PRO A 123 3.18 -23.78 -9.14
CA PRO A 123 3.70 -22.97 -10.26
C PRO A 123 2.59 -22.46 -11.17
N GLU A 124 1.47 -23.17 -11.25
CA GLU A 124 0.30 -22.86 -12.08
C GLU A 124 -0.82 -22.21 -11.26
N GLY A 125 -1.92 -21.82 -11.93
CA GLY A 125 -3.15 -21.36 -11.30
C GLY A 125 -4.26 -22.42 -11.27
N GLY A 126 -5.34 -22.14 -10.55
CA GLY A 126 -6.52 -23.02 -10.49
C GLY A 126 -6.22 -24.37 -9.85
N ASN A 127 -6.81 -25.46 -10.41
CA ASN A 127 -6.68 -26.81 -9.85
C ASN A 127 -5.28 -27.43 -9.95
N ALA A 128 -4.40 -26.86 -10.80
CA ALA A 128 -3.03 -27.33 -10.98
C ALA A 128 -1.99 -26.50 -10.21
N GLY A 129 -2.43 -25.50 -9.44
CA GLY A 129 -1.56 -24.55 -8.75
C GLY A 129 -1.96 -24.31 -7.30
N GLY A 130 -1.41 -23.22 -6.73
CA GLY A 130 -1.69 -22.85 -5.34
C GLY A 130 -0.91 -23.65 -4.30
N TYR A 131 0.10 -24.39 -4.73
CA TYR A 131 1.04 -25.06 -3.83
C TYR A 131 2.11 -24.07 -3.34
N LEU A 132 2.63 -24.32 -2.15
CA LEU A 132 3.79 -23.59 -1.66
C LEU A 132 5.03 -24.03 -2.47
N VAL A 133 5.55 -23.12 -3.30
CA VAL A 133 6.79 -23.33 -4.07
C VAL A 133 8.00 -23.14 -3.16
N CYS A 134 8.10 -21.98 -2.54
CA CYS A 134 9.11 -21.66 -1.53
C CYS A 134 8.62 -20.51 -0.65
N ALA A 135 9.31 -20.31 0.47
CA ALA A 135 9.09 -19.19 1.37
C ALA A 135 10.39 -18.79 2.05
N GLY A 136 10.61 -17.51 2.29
CA GLY A 136 11.83 -16.96 2.87
C GLY A 136 11.95 -15.46 2.62
N THR A 137 13.14 -14.92 2.88
CA THR A 137 13.46 -13.54 2.49
C THR A 137 13.48 -13.40 0.95
N PRO A 138 13.39 -12.18 0.40
CA PRO A 138 13.54 -11.99 -1.04
C PRO A 138 14.79 -12.64 -1.63
N GLU A 139 15.93 -12.58 -0.92
CA GLU A 139 17.20 -13.16 -1.33
C GLU A 139 17.13 -14.70 -1.34
N GLU A 140 16.48 -15.31 -0.36
CA GLU A 140 16.29 -16.77 -0.29
C GLU A 140 15.39 -17.26 -1.41
N VAL A 141 14.26 -16.56 -1.67
CA VAL A 141 13.34 -16.88 -2.76
C VAL A 141 14.02 -16.72 -4.12
N ALA A 142 14.88 -15.69 -4.29
CA ALA A 142 15.66 -15.50 -5.51
C ALA A 142 16.62 -16.66 -5.82
N LEU A 143 16.99 -17.47 -4.82
CA LEU A 143 17.85 -18.64 -4.99
C LEU A 143 17.06 -19.94 -5.24
N CYS A 144 15.73 -19.90 -5.13
CA CYS A 144 14.87 -21.07 -5.34
C CYS A 144 14.69 -21.36 -6.85
N PRO A 145 15.22 -22.49 -7.38
CA PRO A 145 15.16 -22.77 -8.81
C PRO A 145 13.75 -22.97 -9.37
N GLU A 146 12.82 -23.43 -8.52
CA GLU A 146 11.45 -23.71 -8.88
C GLU A 146 10.56 -22.45 -8.87
N SER A 147 11.05 -21.33 -8.33
CA SER A 147 10.30 -20.10 -8.20
C SER A 147 10.42 -19.22 -9.45
N TYR A 148 9.31 -19.03 -10.15
CA TYR A 148 9.24 -18.02 -11.20
C TYR A 148 9.44 -16.61 -10.65
N THR A 149 8.81 -16.31 -9.51
CA THR A 149 9.01 -15.05 -8.78
C THR A 149 10.48 -14.83 -8.45
N GLY A 150 11.15 -15.85 -7.92
CA GLY A 150 12.57 -15.82 -7.59
C GLY A 150 13.47 -15.55 -8.79
N HIS A 151 13.13 -16.11 -9.97
CA HIS A 151 13.87 -15.87 -11.19
C HIS A 151 13.88 -14.37 -11.57
N TYR A 152 12.71 -13.72 -11.57
CA TYR A 152 12.61 -12.28 -11.87
C TYR A 152 13.19 -11.40 -10.75
N LEU A 153 13.13 -11.88 -9.51
CA LEU A 153 13.63 -11.14 -8.35
C LEU A 153 15.16 -10.98 -8.38
N LYS A 154 15.90 -11.96 -8.91
CA LYS A 154 17.36 -11.89 -9.09
C LYS A 154 17.84 -10.66 -9.85
N GLU A 155 17.04 -10.17 -10.80
CA GLU A 155 17.37 -8.99 -11.62
C GLU A 155 17.10 -7.67 -10.89
N LYS A 156 16.40 -7.73 -9.76
CA LYS A 156 15.90 -6.56 -9.03
C LYS A 156 16.54 -6.34 -7.65
N LEU A 157 17.22 -7.35 -7.12
CA LEU A 157 18.01 -7.28 -5.90
C LEU A 157 19.44 -6.81 -6.17
#